data_106db4825da64e392739b8333a0d7444
#
_entry.id   106db4825da64e392739b8333a0d7444
#
_cell.length_a   1.000
_cell.length_b   1.000
_cell.length_c   1.000
_cell.angle_alpha   90.00
_cell.angle_beta   90.00
_cell.angle_gamma   90.00
#
_symmetry.space_group_name_H-M   'P 1'
#
loop_
_entity.id
_entity.type
_entity.pdbx_description
1 polymer ?
#
loop_
_entity_poly.entity_id
_entity_poly.type
_entity_poly.pdbx_seq_one_letter_code
_entity_poly.pdbx_strand_id
1 'polypeptide(L)'
;QAGFRFILVGIESANQKTIDIIRKGQDSDKVIENIKAMADAGLEVHSTQMFGYENESHEDAMRTVHLVHYLLKKGYVKTAQASVYSPPRTAPDSNSPGHKYIPKIYEAYRSPEFWYHKIKDIKQWEDVAYLFRGGRLVLEEYYRKLIARRFRKGDTVSPERVC
;
A
#
# COMPACT_ATOMS: atom_id res chain seq x y z
N GLN A 1 6.80 -30.00 -9.25
CA GLN A 1 6.54 -28.56 -9.13
C GLN A 1 5.46 -28.36 -8.08
N ALA A 2 5.68 -27.49 -7.07
CA ALA A 2 4.76 -27.30 -5.95
C ALA A 2 3.52 -26.44 -6.31
N GLY A 3 3.43 -25.87 -7.51
CA GLY A 3 2.28 -25.15 -8.02
C GLY A 3 1.98 -23.82 -7.32
N PHE A 4 2.93 -23.23 -6.58
CA PHE A 4 2.77 -21.90 -5.99
C PHE A 4 2.68 -20.85 -7.08
N ARG A 5 1.65 -20.01 -7.00
CA ARG A 5 1.45 -18.86 -7.89
C ARG A 5 1.57 -17.53 -7.13
N PHE A 6 1.15 -17.50 -5.90
CA PHE A 6 1.04 -16.28 -5.08
C PHE A 6 1.90 -16.40 -3.83
N ILE A 7 2.59 -15.32 -3.48
CA ILE A 7 3.39 -15.22 -2.27
C ILE A 7 3.16 -13.89 -1.56
N LEU A 8 2.97 -13.93 -0.25
CA LEU A 8 2.92 -12.76 0.60
C LEU A 8 4.28 -12.54 1.23
N VAL A 9 4.82 -11.33 1.05
CA VAL A 9 6.14 -10.92 1.55
C VAL A 9 5.98 -9.72 2.46
N GLY A 10 6.32 -9.88 3.73
CA GLY A 10 6.43 -8.76 4.65
C GLY A 10 7.73 -8.00 4.37
N ILE A 11 7.65 -6.81 3.79
CA ILE A 11 8.78 -5.88 3.68
C ILE A 11 8.97 -5.17 5.01
N GLU A 12 7.87 -4.82 5.67
CA GLU A 12 7.71 -4.06 6.90
C GLU A 12 8.24 -2.63 6.76
N SER A 13 9.55 -2.46 6.57
CA SER A 13 10.22 -1.17 6.42
C SER A 13 11.40 -1.28 5.45
N ALA A 14 11.70 -0.18 4.76
CA ALA A 14 12.93 -0.04 3.96
C ALA A 14 14.14 0.38 4.80
N ASN A 15 13.97 0.53 6.11
CA ASN A 15 15.01 0.99 7.01
C ASN A 15 15.58 -0.18 7.82
N GLN A 16 16.87 -0.47 7.65
CA GLN A 16 17.54 -1.56 8.35
C GLN A 16 17.43 -1.43 9.88
N LYS A 17 17.54 -0.22 10.41
CA LYS A 17 17.37 0.03 11.85
C LYS A 17 16.00 -0.44 12.37
N THR A 18 14.94 -0.18 11.62
CA THR A 18 13.58 -0.65 11.96
C THR A 18 13.51 -2.20 11.87
N ILE A 19 14.08 -2.78 10.83
CA ILE A 19 14.13 -4.24 10.63
C ILE A 19 14.87 -4.94 11.78
N ASP A 20 15.94 -4.33 12.27
CA ASP A 20 16.72 -4.85 13.41
C ASP A 20 15.94 -4.76 14.73
N ILE A 21 15.25 -3.65 14.97
CA ILE A 21 14.39 -3.46 16.15
C ILE A 21 13.29 -4.53 16.23
N ILE A 22 12.64 -4.81 15.12
CA ILE A 22 11.60 -5.85 15.07
C ILE A 22 12.16 -7.27 14.95
N ARG A 23 13.48 -7.43 14.94
CA ARG A 23 14.21 -8.70 14.91
C ARG A 23 13.78 -9.62 13.74
N LYS A 24 13.54 -9.03 12.58
CA LYS A 24 13.08 -9.78 11.42
C LYS A 24 14.19 -10.57 10.71
N GLY A 25 15.46 -10.22 10.96
CA GLY A 25 16.61 -10.89 10.33
C GLY A 25 16.68 -10.70 8.81
N GLN A 26 16.05 -9.65 8.30
CA GLN A 26 16.00 -9.31 6.87
C GLN A 26 17.07 -8.25 6.57
N ASP A 27 17.73 -8.39 5.43
CA ASP A 27 18.63 -7.39 4.88
C ASP A 27 17.82 -6.44 3.97
N SER A 28 17.66 -5.18 4.38
CA SER A 28 16.86 -4.19 3.65
C SER A 28 17.45 -3.89 2.25
N ASP A 29 18.77 -4.01 2.08
CA ASP A 29 19.44 -3.73 0.80
C ASP A 29 19.15 -4.82 -0.25
N LYS A 30 18.83 -6.03 0.19
CA LYS A 30 18.50 -7.16 -0.69
C LYS A 30 17.02 -7.29 -1.03
N VAL A 31 16.15 -6.45 -0.45
CA VAL A 31 14.69 -6.57 -0.66
C VAL A 31 14.33 -6.48 -2.14
N ILE A 32 14.89 -5.53 -2.88
CA ILE A 32 14.59 -5.34 -4.31
C ILE A 32 15.03 -6.56 -5.12
N GLU A 33 16.24 -7.05 -4.90
CA GLU A 33 16.80 -8.21 -5.60
C GLU A 33 15.96 -9.46 -5.33
N ASN A 34 15.65 -9.73 -4.08
CA ASN A 34 14.87 -10.90 -3.68
C ASN A 34 13.45 -10.87 -4.26
N ILE A 35 12.76 -9.72 -4.19
CA ILE A 35 11.41 -9.57 -4.76
C ILE A 35 11.45 -9.70 -6.28
N LYS A 36 12.46 -9.11 -6.93
CA LYS A 36 12.64 -9.26 -8.38
C LYS A 36 12.84 -10.72 -8.76
N ALA A 37 13.69 -11.47 -8.03
CA ALA A 37 13.90 -12.88 -8.30
C ALA A 37 12.62 -13.72 -8.15
N MET A 38 11.76 -13.41 -7.16
CA MET A 38 10.44 -14.05 -7.02
C MET A 38 9.55 -13.75 -8.22
N ALA A 39 9.50 -12.48 -8.66
CA ALA A 39 8.70 -12.07 -9.81
C ALA A 39 9.21 -12.71 -11.12
N ASP A 40 10.53 -12.76 -11.32
CA ASP A 40 11.16 -13.40 -12.49
C ASP A 40 10.89 -14.92 -12.51
N ALA A 41 10.74 -15.54 -11.34
CA ALA A 41 10.32 -16.94 -11.21
C ALA A 41 8.82 -17.16 -11.50
N GLY A 42 8.08 -16.11 -11.85
CA GLY A 42 6.65 -16.16 -12.18
C GLY A 42 5.69 -16.12 -10.98
N LEU A 43 6.20 -15.75 -9.79
CA LEU A 43 5.35 -15.59 -8.61
C LEU A 43 4.65 -14.23 -8.61
N GLU A 44 3.38 -14.22 -8.23
CA GLU A 44 2.63 -13.00 -7.95
C GLU A 44 2.91 -12.55 -6.52
N VAL A 45 3.73 -11.52 -6.36
CA VAL A 45 4.15 -11.01 -5.05
C VAL A 45 3.13 -10.01 -4.52
N HIS A 46 2.64 -10.26 -3.31
CA HIS A 46 1.91 -9.30 -2.48
C HIS A 46 2.83 -8.81 -1.36
N SER A 47 3.05 -7.50 -1.25
CA SER A 47 3.88 -6.95 -0.18
C SER A 47 3.05 -6.38 0.96
N THR A 48 3.54 -6.56 2.19
CA THR A 48 2.98 -5.90 3.37
C THR A 48 4.04 -5.03 4.02
N GLN A 49 3.62 -3.87 4.51
CA GLN A 49 4.46 -2.93 5.22
C GLN A 49 3.70 -2.31 6.38
N MET A 50 4.45 -1.92 7.41
CA MET A 50 3.90 -1.27 8.58
C MET A 50 4.59 0.07 8.82
N PHE A 51 3.83 1.01 9.39
CA PHE A 51 4.30 2.36 9.73
C PHE A 51 3.97 2.68 11.17
N GLY A 52 4.70 3.63 11.75
CA GLY A 52 4.48 4.06 13.12
C GLY A 52 5.26 3.25 14.14
N TYR A 53 6.40 2.71 13.74
CA TYR A 53 7.34 2.11 14.69
C TYR A 53 7.92 3.17 15.63
N GLU A 54 8.27 2.77 16.84
CA GLU A 54 8.96 3.63 17.78
C GLU A 54 10.25 4.17 17.15
N ASN A 55 10.42 5.50 17.21
CA ASN A 55 11.56 6.22 16.61
C ASN A 55 11.62 6.18 15.07
N GLU A 56 10.55 5.80 14.37
CA GLU A 56 10.48 5.93 12.93
C GLU A 56 10.37 7.41 12.51
N SER A 57 11.40 7.92 11.83
CA SER A 57 11.39 9.29 11.31
C SER A 57 10.45 9.41 10.09
N HIS A 58 10.08 10.65 9.73
CA HIS A 58 9.35 10.90 8.50
C HIS A 58 10.11 10.40 7.27
N GLU A 59 11.42 10.59 7.25
CA GLU A 59 12.29 10.17 6.16
C GLU A 59 12.31 8.63 6.01
N ASP A 60 12.40 7.92 7.14
CA ASP A 60 12.40 6.45 7.15
C ASP A 60 11.09 5.88 6.61
N ALA A 61 9.96 6.43 7.05
CA ALA A 61 8.65 6.06 6.55
C ALA A 61 8.51 6.35 5.04
N MET A 62 9.01 7.51 4.57
CA MET A 62 8.98 7.86 3.15
C MET A 62 9.90 6.98 2.30
N ARG A 63 11.04 6.52 2.82
CA ARG A 63 11.86 5.50 2.14
C ARG A 63 11.07 4.24 1.87
N THR A 64 10.29 3.77 2.85
CA THR A 64 9.40 2.61 2.68
C THR A 64 8.32 2.87 1.63
N VAL A 65 7.69 4.05 1.62
CA VAL A 65 6.73 4.45 0.58
C VAL A 65 7.37 4.40 -0.80
N HIS A 66 8.55 5.01 -0.96
CA HIS A 66 9.25 5.07 -2.24
C HIS A 66 9.68 3.68 -2.74
N LEU A 67 10.15 2.80 -1.83
CA LEU A 67 10.49 1.42 -2.17
C LEU A 67 9.28 0.68 -2.73
N VAL A 68 8.14 0.75 -2.05
CA VAL A 68 6.92 0.06 -2.48
C VAL A 68 6.39 0.62 -3.80
N HIS A 69 6.43 1.95 -3.97
CA HIS A 69 6.09 2.59 -5.26
C HIS A 69 6.98 2.08 -6.40
N TYR A 70 8.29 2.00 -6.15
CA TYR A 70 9.23 1.46 -7.13
C TYR A 70 8.87 0.03 -7.53
N LEU A 71 8.65 -0.85 -6.54
CA LEU A 71 8.34 -2.26 -6.78
C LEU A 71 7.01 -2.45 -7.54
N LEU A 72 5.98 -1.67 -7.20
CA LEU A 72 4.68 -1.67 -7.91
C LEU A 72 4.81 -1.17 -9.35
N LYS A 73 5.54 -0.04 -9.55
CA LYS A 73 5.76 0.56 -10.88
C LYS A 73 6.61 -0.32 -11.80
N LYS A 74 7.51 -1.14 -11.24
CA LYS A 74 8.28 -2.13 -12.00
C LYS A 74 7.53 -3.43 -12.26
N GLY A 75 6.35 -3.61 -11.66
CA GLY A 75 5.55 -4.83 -11.76
C GLY A 75 6.14 -6.02 -11.00
N TYR A 76 7.15 -5.80 -10.16
CA TYR A 76 7.73 -6.85 -9.30
C TYR A 76 6.77 -7.24 -8.17
N VAL A 77 6.01 -6.28 -7.67
CA VAL A 77 4.93 -6.49 -6.72
C VAL A 77 3.60 -6.26 -7.43
N LYS A 78 2.66 -7.17 -7.28
CA LYS A 78 1.33 -7.08 -7.92
C LYS A 78 0.33 -6.30 -7.08
N THR A 79 0.45 -6.37 -5.77
CA THR A 79 -0.38 -5.64 -4.81
C THR A 79 0.40 -5.36 -3.54
N ALA A 80 0.04 -4.29 -2.84
CA ALA A 80 0.65 -3.91 -1.58
C ALA A 80 -0.43 -3.57 -0.54
N GLN A 81 -0.20 -3.92 0.71
CA GLN A 81 -1.04 -3.57 1.84
C GLN A 81 -0.21 -2.85 2.90
N ALA A 82 -0.73 -1.74 3.40
CA ALA A 82 -0.10 -0.98 4.47
C ALA A 82 -0.95 -0.99 5.74
N SER A 83 -0.30 -1.08 6.89
CA SER A 83 -0.93 -1.03 8.20
C SER A 83 -0.11 -0.17 9.17
N VAL A 84 -0.70 0.13 10.32
CA VAL A 84 0.01 0.75 11.44
C VAL A 84 0.54 -0.35 12.34
N TYR A 85 1.78 -0.16 12.79
CA TYR A 85 2.36 -1.03 13.80
C TYR A 85 1.62 -0.87 15.12
N SER A 86 1.26 -1.99 15.71
CA SER A 86 0.74 -2.08 17.08
C SER A 86 1.58 -3.09 17.84
N PRO A 87 2.15 -2.71 18.99
CA PRO A 87 2.89 -3.65 19.81
C PRO A 87 2.02 -4.86 20.17
N PRO A 88 2.61 -6.04 20.36
CA PRO A 88 1.86 -7.24 20.77
C PRO A 88 1.02 -6.97 22.03
N ARG A 89 -0.24 -7.45 22.02
CA ARG A 89 -1.21 -7.30 23.12
C ARG A 89 -1.71 -5.88 23.40
N THR A 90 -1.47 -4.93 22.50
CA THR A 90 -2.05 -3.59 22.57
C THR A 90 -3.15 -3.43 21.54
N ALA A 91 -4.16 -2.62 21.86
CA ALA A 91 -5.14 -2.21 20.86
C ALA A 91 -4.48 -1.33 19.79
N PRO A 92 -4.93 -1.38 18.52
CA PRO A 92 -4.46 -0.47 17.50
C PRO A 92 -4.64 0.99 17.92
N ASP A 93 -3.55 1.77 17.86
CA ASP A 93 -3.59 3.21 18.18
C ASP A 93 -4.16 3.97 16.98
N SER A 94 -5.39 4.47 17.13
CA SER A 94 -6.06 5.30 16.12
C SER A 94 -5.34 6.64 15.84
N ASN A 95 -4.50 7.10 16.75
CA ASN A 95 -3.76 8.36 16.67
C ASN A 95 -2.30 8.16 16.23
N SER A 96 -1.89 6.93 15.93
CA SER A 96 -0.53 6.65 15.52
C SER A 96 -0.12 7.51 14.30
N PRO A 97 1.08 8.14 14.33
CA PRO A 97 1.59 8.90 13.21
C PRO A 97 1.76 8.08 11.93
N GLY A 98 1.76 6.75 12.03
CA GLY A 98 1.82 5.82 10.91
C GLY A 98 0.65 5.94 9.95
N HIS A 99 -0.54 6.31 10.43
CA HIS A 99 -1.76 6.40 9.61
C HIS A 99 -1.62 7.32 8.38
N LYS A 100 -0.83 8.40 8.46
CA LYS A 100 -0.63 9.34 7.35
C LYS A 100 0.12 8.75 6.16
N TYR A 101 0.85 7.63 6.33
CA TYR A 101 1.62 6.98 5.26
C TYR A 101 0.81 5.92 4.51
N ILE A 102 -0.22 5.34 5.13
CA ILE A 102 -1.07 4.33 4.50
C ILE A 102 -1.65 4.80 3.15
N PRO A 103 -2.32 5.96 3.06
CA PRO A 103 -2.84 6.43 1.78
C PRO A 103 -1.75 6.72 0.74
N LYS A 104 -0.52 7.07 1.18
CA LYS A 104 0.60 7.30 0.27
C LYS A 104 1.01 6.03 -0.48
N ILE A 105 1.00 4.85 0.16
CA ILE A 105 1.26 3.57 -0.53
C ILE A 105 0.30 3.40 -1.71
N TYR A 106 -0.98 3.71 -1.52
CA TYR A 106 -2.00 3.50 -2.54
C TYR A 106 -1.97 4.54 -3.68
N GLU A 107 -1.18 5.61 -3.56
CA GLU A 107 -0.96 6.57 -4.66
C GLU A 107 -0.28 5.91 -5.87
N ALA A 108 0.56 4.89 -5.65
CA ALA A 108 1.21 4.14 -6.74
C ALA A 108 0.20 3.50 -7.70
N TYR A 109 -0.97 3.09 -7.22
CA TYR A 109 -2.03 2.51 -8.06
C TYR A 109 -2.66 3.48 -9.07
N ARG A 110 -2.33 4.78 -8.99
CA ARG A 110 -2.76 5.79 -9.96
C ARG A 110 -1.75 6.01 -11.06
N SER A 111 -0.57 5.40 -10.96
CA SER A 111 0.49 5.60 -11.94
C SER A 111 0.25 4.82 -13.23
N PRO A 112 0.58 5.41 -14.40
CA PRO A 112 0.48 4.73 -15.69
C PRO A 112 1.33 3.45 -15.75
N GLU A 113 2.51 3.45 -15.12
CA GLU A 113 3.42 2.32 -15.08
C GLU A 113 2.80 1.11 -14.38
N PHE A 114 2.09 1.34 -13.26
CA PHE A 114 1.37 0.28 -12.57
C PHE A 114 0.32 -0.36 -13.49
N TRP A 115 -0.49 0.45 -14.17
CA TRP A 115 -1.52 -0.04 -15.08
C TRP A 115 -0.96 -0.73 -16.32
N TYR A 116 0.17 -0.23 -16.84
CA TYR A 116 0.88 -0.91 -17.93
C TYR A 116 1.20 -2.37 -17.58
N HIS A 117 1.77 -2.62 -16.40
CA HIS A 117 2.07 -3.98 -15.95
C HIS A 117 0.80 -4.79 -15.68
N LYS A 118 -0.24 -4.19 -15.11
CA LYS A 118 -1.53 -4.87 -14.91
C LYS A 118 -2.16 -5.33 -16.22
N ILE A 119 -2.14 -4.49 -17.25
CA ILE A 119 -2.68 -4.85 -18.57
C ILE A 119 -1.83 -5.95 -19.23
N LYS A 120 -0.51 -5.85 -19.11
CA LYS A 120 0.42 -6.86 -19.65
C LYS A 120 0.27 -8.23 -18.98
N ASP A 121 -0.16 -8.27 -17.74
CA ASP A 121 -0.38 -9.51 -16.99
C ASP A 121 -1.68 -10.24 -17.36
N ILE A 122 -2.56 -9.63 -18.16
CA ILE A 122 -3.81 -10.25 -18.63
C ILE A 122 -3.47 -11.43 -19.55
N LYS A 123 -3.82 -12.62 -19.11
CA LYS A 123 -3.64 -13.87 -19.88
C LYS A 123 -4.96 -14.57 -20.17
N GLN A 124 -6.00 -14.29 -19.38
CA GLN A 124 -7.29 -14.96 -19.44
C GLN A 124 -8.42 -13.92 -19.27
N TRP A 125 -9.64 -14.29 -19.66
CA TRP A 125 -10.79 -13.40 -19.53
C TRP A 125 -11.13 -13.07 -18.07
N GLU A 126 -10.84 -13.98 -17.17
CA GLU A 126 -11.00 -13.79 -15.72
C GLU A 126 -10.15 -12.64 -15.20
N ASP A 127 -8.94 -12.46 -15.74
CA ASP A 127 -8.05 -11.34 -15.36
C ASP A 127 -8.67 -9.99 -15.74
N VAL A 128 -9.36 -9.92 -16.88
CA VAL A 128 -10.14 -8.74 -17.30
C VAL A 128 -11.28 -8.45 -16.32
N ALA A 129 -12.02 -9.48 -15.92
CA ALA A 129 -13.10 -9.34 -14.94
C ALA A 129 -12.60 -8.83 -13.58
N TYR A 130 -11.40 -9.27 -13.15
CA TYR A 130 -10.74 -8.75 -11.94
C TYR A 130 -10.39 -7.27 -12.06
N LEU A 131 -9.87 -6.82 -13.20
CA LEU A 131 -9.59 -5.40 -13.44
C LEU A 131 -10.85 -4.54 -13.38
N PHE A 132 -11.94 -5.01 -13.98
CA PHE A 132 -13.22 -4.29 -13.93
C PHE A 132 -13.78 -4.21 -12.51
N ARG A 133 -13.72 -5.29 -11.73
CA ARG A 133 -14.14 -5.29 -10.30
C ARG A 133 -13.29 -4.33 -9.47
N GLY A 134 -11.95 -4.37 -9.64
CA GLY A 134 -11.03 -3.46 -8.96
C GLY A 134 -11.26 -2.00 -9.35
N GLY A 135 -11.42 -1.73 -10.64
CA GLY A 135 -11.74 -0.40 -11.18
C GLY A 135 -13.05 0.15 -10.64
N ARG A 136 -14.09 -0.69 -10.56
CA ARG A 136 -15.37 -0.32 -9.96
C ARG A 136 -15.24 0.08 -8.51
N LEU A 137 -14.52 -0.68 -7.68
CA LEU A 137 -14.28 -0.36 -6.27
C LEU A 137 -13.56 0.99 -6.10
N VAL A 138 -12.54 1.26 -6.94
CA VAL A 138 -11.81 2.54 -6.93
C VAL A 138 -12.75 3.70 -7.32
N LEU A 139 -13.62 3.51 -8.30
CA LEU A 139 -14.61 4.50 -8.71
C LEU A 139 -15.65 4.74 -7.62
N GLU A 140 -16.18 3.69 -7.00
CA GLU A 140 -17.15 3.81 -5.90
C GLU A 140 -16.55 4.58 -4.72
N GLU A 141 -15.30 4.29 -4.35
CA GLU A 141 -14.59 5.01 -3.29
C GLU A 141 -14.34 6.47 -3.66
N TYR A 142 -13.98 6.75 -4.91
CA TYR A 142 -13.81 8.10 -5.42
C TYR A 142 -15.12 8.89 -5.35
N TYR A 143 -16.23 8.29 -5.80
CA TYR A 143 -17.56 8.92 -5.75
C TYR A 143 -18.00 9.17 -4.30
N ARG A 144 -17.80 8.22 -3.37
CA ARG A 144 -18.10 8.43 -1.95
C ARG A 144 -17.34 9.62 -1.38
N LYS A 145 -16.04 9.74 -1.68
CA LYS A 145 -15.23 10.89 -1.22
C LYS A 145 -15.68 12.22 -1.84
N LEU A 146 -16.11 12.21 -3.09
CA LEU A 146 -16.61 13.39 -3.79
C LEU A 146 -17.92 13.86 -3.18
N ILE A 147 -18.84 12.95 -2.90
CA ILE A 147 -20.12 13.21 -2.24
C ILE A 147 -19.87 13.73 -0.82
N ALA A 148 -19.03 13.06 -0.03
CA ALA A 148 -18.70 13.49 1.33
C ALA A 148 -18.07 14.89 1.39
N ARG A 149 -17.23 15.26 0.39
CA ARG A 149 -16.68 16.62 0.27
C ARG A 149 -17.75 17.66 -0.08
N ARG A 150 -18.76 17.27 -0.84
CA ARG A 150 -19.85 18.18 -1.24
C ARG A 150 -20.76 18.49 -0.05
N PHE A 151 -21.06 17.50 0.80
CA PHE A 151 -21.84 17.70 2.04
C PHE A 151 -21.05 18.48 3.10
N ARG A 152 -19.74 18.31 3.23
CA ARG A 152 -18.90 19.12 4.14
C ARG A 152 -18.81 20.60 3.76
N LYS A 153 -18.98 20.95 2.48
CA LYS A 153 -18.99 22.35 2.02
C LYS A 153 -20.37 23.01 2.17
N GLY A 154 -21.43 22.23 2.42
CA GLY A 154 -22.80 22.74 2.60
C GLY A 154 -23.17 23.13 4.03
N ASP A 155 -22.41 22.71 5.03
CA ASP A 155 -22.75 22.90 6.45
C ASP A 155 -22.12 24.16 7.10
N THR A 156 -21.60 25.10 6.31
CA THR A 156 -21.29 26.45 6.82
C THR A 156 -22.44 27.40 6.55
N VAL A 157 -23.63 27.07 7.04
CA VAL A 157 -24.67 28.05 7.27
C VAL A 157 -24.51 28.57 8.70
N SER A 158 -23.99 29.75 8.83
CA SER A 158 -23.87 30.55 10.05
C SER A 158 -25.23 30.61 10.78
N PRO A 159 -25.28 30.36 12.10
CA PRO A 159 -26.49 30.58 12.89
C PRO A 159 -26.54 32.03 13.36
N GLU A 160 -26.63 32.97 12.45
CA GLU A 160 -26.97 34.37 12.76
C GLU A 160 -28.05 34.86 11.80
N ARG A 161 -29.28 34.64 12.18
CA ARG A 161 -30.48 35.47 11.89
C ARG A 161 -31.74 34.76 12.34
N VAL A 162 -32.04 34.84 13.62
CA VAL A 162 -33.41 34.93 14.12
C VAL A 162 -33.38 35.89 15.29
N CYS A 163 -33.66 37.13 15.03
CA CYS A 163 -34.33 38.05 15.94
C CYS A 163 -35.64 38.42 15.31
#